data_96b6efbfd8d163c870d0f094c19d3ccf
#
_entry.id   96b6efbfd8d163c870d0f094c19d3ccf
#
_cell.length_a   1.000
_cell.length_b   1.000
_cell.length_c   1.000
_cell.angle_alpha   90.00
_cell.angle_beta   90.00
_cell.angle_gamma   90.00
#
_symmetry.space_group_name_H-M   'P 1'
#
loop_
_entity.id
_entity.type
_entity.pdbx_description
1 polymer ?
#
loop_
_entity_poly.entity_id
_entity_poly.type
_entity_poly.pdbx_seq_one_letter_code
_entity_poly.pdbx_strand_id
1 'polypeptide(L)'
;MLLALLMGLGAPRPAATQVGTTTDTITGTVARPDGQPHVGAIALATSAATHVTRGQSTDAHGQFTILFPESGGQYQLIVRYFGMEPVRLTVVRQEHANRVEANVRMELAALPDPIASILSGRDSLRLSAAQTVQLRWISDWLRSRNVASSEVGMLLALERARRVLTPSQWIKLSGALTPSESRSPASPVASVQEAGQPQRTPAPQAPSVQAGAPSRQSVPAPQALSVYTGLSNVYDSNIDHSPLSPESYGVLVTVGGQYRQRYSGTTVELQYDGVFRRYTNTDRWNRPGHAASVSLVQRVAPHWAVGAAGEVAINGSAEDRVLRNEYSVQPELEYRFNRSTRLQLYGEYLIKRYPNPLGQNAVDPRVGVRFRQLVGARGSVGLTGRYEYNRADSTRHTYVGWTTGADIASPMWPGGRIGSSVRYRIRRYTSRLVDLGTTEVLRRDGDLVASVTWQQALYRVWEVGLSYRYENYQSNDTRKEFREHLVSMTLRRWW
;
A
#
# COMPACT_ATOMS: atom_id res chain seq x y z
N MET A 1 -3.69 -16.62 -33.33
CA MET A 1 -5.00 -17.22 -32.98
C MET A 1 -5.07 -17.60 -31.49
N LEU A 2 -4.21 -17.06 -30.60
CA LEU A 2 -4.19 -17.36 -29.15
C LEU A 2 -4.55 -16.14 -28.25
N LEU A 3 -4.75 -14.96 -28.85
CA LEU A 3 -5.08 -13.73 -28.11
C LEU A 3 -6.59 -13.60 -27.79
N ALA A 4 -7.43 -14.38 -28.45
CA ALA A 4 -8.87 -14.34 -28.28
C ALA A 4 -9.38 -15.19 -27.08
N LEU A 5 -8.54 -16.06 -26.50
CA LEU A 5 -8.95 -16.99 -25.44
C LEU A 5 -8.74 -16.45 -24.00
N LEU A 6 -8.01 -15.35 -23.85
CA LEU A 6 -7.75 -14.73 -22.54
C LEU A 6 -8.71 -13.58 -22.19
N MET A 7 -9.56 -13.18 -23.13
CA MET A 7 -10.64 -12.18 -22.86
C MET A 7 -11.96 -12.79 -22.43
N GLY A 8 -12.04 -14.12 -22.29
CA GLY A 8 -13.27 -14.86 -21.94
C GLY A 8 -13.46 -15.20 -20.47
N LEU A 9 -12.53 -14.83 -19.59
CA LEU A 9 -12.78 -14.86 -18.14
C LEU A 9 -13.57 -13.59 -17.79
N GLY A 10 -14.86 -13.63 -18.13
CA GLY A 10 -15.82 -12.65 -17.68
C GLY A 10 -15.69 -12.49 -16.17
N ALA A 11 -15.59 -11.25 -15.72
CA ALA A 11 -15.78 -10.91 -14.33
C ALA A 11 -17.00 -11.70 -13.82
N PRO A 12 -16.94 -12.33 -12.62
CA PRO A 12 -18.12 -12.97 -12.07
C PRO A 12 -19.22 -11.90 -12.03
N ARG A 13 -20.19 -12.04 -12.91
CA ARG A 13 -21.45 -11.30 -12.78
C ARG A 13 -21.94 -11.63 -11.38
N PRO A 14 -22.24 -10.64 -10.53
CA PRO A 14 -22.92 -10.89 -9.29
C PRO A 14 -24.12 -11.75 -9.67
N ALA A 15 -24.22 -12.94 -9.07
CA ALA A 15 -25.36 -13.83 -9.27
C ALA A 15 -26.59 -12.96 -8.97
N ALA A 16 -27.41 -12.74 -10.00
CA ALA A 16 -28.69 -12.07 -9.82
C ALA A 16 -29.48 -13.04 -8.90
N THR A 17 -29.50 -12.72 -7.61
CA THR A 17 -30.34 -13.40 -6.64
C THR A 17 -31.74 -13.27 -7.20
N GLN A 18 -32.38 -14.37 -7.52
CA GLN A 18 -33.77 -14.39 -7.99
C GLN A 18 -34.63 -13.81 -6.86
N VAL A 19 -34.95 -12.53 -6.99
CA VAL A 19 -35.83 -11.84 -6.04
C VAL A 19 -37.23 -12.36 -6.28
N GLY A 20 -37.76 -13.05 -5.29
CA GLY A 20 -39.16 -13.53 -5.35
C GLY A 20 -40.13 -12.36 -5.60
N THR A 21 -41.28 -12.66 -6.17
CA THR A 21 -42.31 -11.65 -6.50
C THR A 21 -42.85 -10.86 -5.32
N THR A 22 -42.50 -11.23 -4.09
CA THR A 22 -42.86 -10.59 -2.82
C THR A 22 -41.75 -9.75 -2.18
N THR A 23 -40.55 -9.67 -2.80
CA THR A 23 -39.42 -8.92 -2.22
C THR A 23 -39.37 -7.50 -2.78
N ASP A 24 -39.46 -6.52 -1.89
CA ASP A 24 -39.23 -5.12 -2.26
C ASP A 24 -37.74 -4.77 -2.23
N THR A 25 -37.28 -4.08 -3.25
CA THR A 25 -35.88 -3.66 -3.39
C THR A 25 -35.83 -2.13 -3.43
N ILE A 26 -35.18 -1.53 -2.42
CA ILE A 26 -34.92 -0.09 -2.40
C ILE A 26 -33.49 0.13 -2.88
N THR A 27 -33.35 0.80 -4.04
CA THR A 27 -32.04 1.14 -4.61
C THR A 27 -31.90 2.66 -4.69
N GLY A 28 -30.69 3.16 -4.70
CA GLY A 28 -30.49 4.60 -4.90
C GLY A 28 -29.04 5.00 -4.94
N THR A 29 -28.84 6.28 -5.19
CA THR A 29 -27.53 6.91 -5.17
C THR A 29 -27.49 8.01 -4.11
N VAL A 30 -26.35 8.16 -3.44
CA VAL A 30 -26.09 9.26 -2.53
C VAL A 30 -24.98 10.12 -3.11
N ALA A 31 -25.26 11.41 -3.30
CA ALA A 31 -24.31 12.39 -3.79
C ALA A 31 -23.91 13.39 -2.71
N ARG A 32 -22.72 13.93 -2.81
CA ARG A 32 -22.18 15.05 -2.02
C ARG A 32 -22.79 16.38 -2.51
N PRO A 33 -22.55 17.49 -1.78
CA PRO A 33 -22.96 18.83 -2.25
C PRO A 33 -22.38 19.20 -3.61
N ASP A 34 -21.15 18.74 -3.93
CA ASP A 34 -20.46 18.93 -5.20
C ASP A 34 -20.98 18.02 -6.34
N GLY A 35 -21.96 17.16 -6.07
CA GLY A 35 -22.54 16.21 -7.03
C GLY A 35 -21.74 14.92 -7.19
N GLN A 36 -20.57 14.78 -6.53
CA GLN A 36 -19.79 13.54 -6.60
C GLN A 36 -20.43 12.42 -5.77
N PRO A 37 -20.22 11.13 -6.12
CA PRO A 37 -20.72 10.01 -5.35
C PRO A 37 -20.27 10.04 -3.88
N HIS A 38 -21.20 9.77 -2.97
CA HIS A 38 -20.91 9.74 -1.53
C HIS A 38 -20.65 8.32 -1.05
N VAL A 39 -19.38 7.92 -0.97
CA VAL A 39 -18.95 6.58 -0.56
C VAL A 39 -19.09 6.39 0.95
N GLY A 40 -19.73 5.29 1.37
CA GLY A 40 -19.89 4.89 2.78
C GLY A 40 -20.89 5.73 3.57
N ALA A 41 -21.79 6.43 2.91
CA ALA A 41 -22.99 6.93 3.55
C ALA A 41 -23.87 5.73 4.00
N ILE A 42 -24.53 5.85 5.14
CA ILE A 42 -25.36 4.77 5.71
C ILE A 42 -26.80 5.04 5.34
N ALA A 43 -27.37 4.22 4.48
CA ALA A 43 -28.79 4.21 4.15
C ALA A 43 -29.52 3.19 5.05
N LEU A 44 -30.52 3.66 5.81
CA LEU A 44 -31.36 2.85 6.71
C LEU A 44 -32.81 2.98 6.22
N ALA A 45 -33.44 1.89 5.87
CA ALA A 45 -34.84 1.85 5.51
C ALA A 45 -35.64 1.08 6.58
N THR A 46 -36.75 1.66 7.05
CA THR A 46 -37.66 1.05 8.01
C THR A 46 -39.01 0.82 7.32
N SER A 47 -39.48 -0.41 7.29
CA SER A 47 -40.80 -0.73 6.76
C SER A 47 -41.91 -0.17 7.68
N ALA A 48 -42.85 0.55 7.15
CA ALA A 48 -43.99 1.09 7.90
C ALA A 48 -44.95 -0.04 8.38
N ALA A 49 -45.04 -1.13 7.65
CA ALA A 49 -45.90 -2.27 7.96
C ALA A 49 -45.32 -3.21 9.02
N THR A 50 -44.01 -3.51 8.93
CA THR A 50 -43.37 -4.53 9.82
C THR A 50 -42.49 -3.92 10.88
N HIS A 51 -42.21 -2.61 10.84
CA HIS A 51 -41.25 -1.87 11.68
C HIS A 51 -39.82 -2.45 11.64
N VAL A 52 -39.50 -3.30 10.68
CA VAL A 52 -38.15 -3.85 10.49
C VAL A 52 -37.28 -2.80 9.82
N THR A 53 -36.12 -2.52 10.41
CA THR A 53 -35.12 -1.63 9.83
C THR A 53 -33.97 -2.44 9.22
N ARG A 54 -33.64 -2.16 7.98
CA ARG A 54 -32.50 -2.73 7.24
C ARG A 54 -31.60 -1.60 6.75
N GLY A 55 -30.30 -1.86 6.61
CA GLY A 55 -29.37 -0.82 6.20
C GLY A 55 -28.21 -1.34 5.38
N GLN A 56 -27.63 -0.44 4.59
CA GLN A 56 -26.43 -0.68 3.80
C GLN A 56 -25.61 0.60 3.69
N SER A 57 -24.29 0.44 3.64
CA SER A 57 -23.38 1.53 3.27
C SER A 57 -23.30 1.67 1.74
N THR A 58 -23.19 2.89 1.24
CA THR A 58 -22.98 3.15 -0.19
C THR A 58 -21.60 2.66 -0.64
N ASP A 59 -21.56 2.13 -1.85
CA ASP A 59 -20.34 1.65 -2.53
C ASP A 59 -19.48 2.79 -3.11
N ALA A 60 -18.47 2.43 -3.93
CA ALA A 60 -17.57 3.38 -4.59
C ALA A 60 -18.26 4.34 -5.57
N HIS A 61 -19.44 3.99 -6.04
CA HIS A 61 -20.28 4.79 -6.93
C HIS A 61 -21.40 5.55 -6.20
N GLY A 62 -21.36 5.53 -4.85
CA GLY A 62 -22.42 6.10 -4.02
C GLY A 62 -23.73 5.32 -4.04
N GLN A 63 -23.74 4.08 -4.54
CA GLN A 63 -24.94 3.27 -4.70
C GLN A 63 -25.23 2.43 -3.45
N PHE A 64 -26.52 2.22 -3.16
CA PHE A 64 -26.98 1.29 -2.15
C PHE A 64 -28.16 0.45 -2.64
N THR A 65 -28.34 -0.75 -2.06
CA THR A 65 -29.46 -1.65 -2.36
C THR A 65 -29.93 -2.35 -1.09
N ILE A 66 -31.15 -2.07 -0.64
CA ILE A 66 -31.72 -2.67 0.58
C ILE A 66 -32.88 -3.57 0.15
N LEU A 67 -32.86 -4.83 0.62
CA LEU A 67 -33.86 -5.84 0.31
C LEU A 67 -34.82 -6.04 1.48
N PHE A 68 -36.12 -6.04 1.19
CA PHE A 68 -37.20 -6.41 2.12
C PHE A 68 -37.95 -7.63 1.57
N PRO A 69 -37.63 -8.84 2.04
CA PRO A 69 -38.32 -10.06 1.65
C PRO A 69 -39.82 -10.03 1.98
N GLU A 70 -40.17 -9.28 3.02
CA GLU A 70 -41.54 -9.07 3.47
C GLU A 70 -42.00 -7.73 2.88
N SER A 71 -42.65 -7.74 1.73
CA SER A 71 -43.07 -6.51 1.06
C SER A 71 -43.96 -5.66 1.98
N GLY A 72 -43.47 -4.44 2.32
CA GLY A 72 -44.20 -3.51 3.20
C GLY A 72 -44.86 -2.36 2.46
N GLY A 73 -44.57 -2.16 1.19
CA GLY A 73 -45.13 -1.12 0.31
C GLY A 73 -44.68 0.31 0.61
N GLN A 74 -44.49 0.66 1.90
CA GLN A 74 -44.03 1.99 2.34
C GLN A 74 -42.88 1.88 3.31
N TYR A 75 -41.85 2.73 3.08
CA TYR A 75 -40.61 2.70 3.86
C TYR A 75 -40.19 4.11 4.24
N GLN A 76 -39.68 4.29 5.46
CA GLN A 76 -38.93 5.47 5.84
C GLN A 76 -37.44 5.24 5.56
N LEU A 77 -36.87 5.95 4.61
CA LEU A 77 -35.45 5.93 4.29
C LEU A 77 -34.76 7.10 5.01
N ILE A 78 -33.71 6.78 5.77
CA ILE A 78 -32.85 7.76 6.41
C ILE A 78 -31.44 7.53 5.88
N VAL A 79 -30.85 8.56 5.25
CA VAL A 79 -29.46 8.53 4.81
C VAL A 79 -28.63 9.40 5.74
N ARG A 80 -27.53 8.85 6.25
CA ARG A 80 -26.67 9.51 7.23
C ARG A 80 -25.20 9.41 6.84
N TYR A 81 -24.49 10.48 7.08
CA TYR A 81 -23.05 10.52 7.06
C TYR A 81 -22.56 11.55 8.09
N PHE A 82 -21.48 11.23 8.79
CA PHE A 82 -20.97 12.15 9.82
C PHE A 82 -20.56 13.49 9.19
N GLY A 83 -20.99 14.60 9.77
CA GLY A 83 -20.74 15.95 9.25
C GLY A 83 -21.67 16.39 8.13
N MET A 84 -22.64 15.56 7.74
CA MET A 84 -23.70 15.90 6.81
C MET A 84 -25.06 15.95 7.51
N GLU A 85 -25.97 16.75 7.00
CA GLU A 85 -27.36 16.73 7.47
C GLU A 85 -28.01 15.40 7.09
N PRO A 86 -28.66 14.71 8.05
CA PRO A 86 -29.40 13.48 7.77
C PRO A 86 -30.58 13.75 6.84
N VAL A 87 -30.64 13.07 5.72
CA VAL A 87 -31.79 13.17 4.79
C VAL A 87 -32.82 12.10 5.13
N ARG A 88 -34.05 12.49 5.29
CA ARG A 88 -35.20 11.61 5.55
C ARG A 88 -36.20 11.67 4.41
N LEU A 89 -36.55 10.52 3.85
CA LEU A 89 -37.47 10.37 2.73
C LEU A 89 -38.50 9.28 3.05
N THR A 90 -39.74 9.49 2.64
CA THR A 90 -40.71 8.41 2.59
C THR A 90 -40.71 7.85 1.18
N VAL A 91 -40.42 6.58 1.02
CA VAL A 91 -40.42 5.87 -0.26
C VAL A 91 -41.59 4.90 -0.28
N VAL A 92 -42.37 4.99 -1.36
CA VAL A 92 -43.56 4.16 -1.54
C VAL A 92 -43.42 3.34 -2.80
N ARG A 93 -43.71 2.06 -2.70
CA ARG A 93 -43.72 1.16 -3.86
C ARG A 93 -44.83 1.57 -4.82
N GLN A 94 -44.48 1.75 -6.06
CA GLN A 94 -45.49 1.92 -7.13
C GLN A 94 -46.18 0.61 -7.44
N GLU A 95 -47.44 0.63 -7.81
CA GLU A 95 -48.16 -0.56 -8.22
C GLU A 95 -47.45 -1.25 -9.37
N HIS A 96 -47.20 -2.57 -9.23
CA HIS A 96 -46.49 -3.45 -10.17
C HIS A 96 -44.97 -3.30 -10.23
N ALA A 97 -44.31 -2.47 -9.40
CA ALA A 97 -42.86 -2.37 -9.35
C ALA A 97 -42.29 -2.88 -8.00
N ASN A 98 -41.50 -3.93 -8.04
CA ASN A 98 -40.80 -4.44 -6.83
C ASN A 98 -39.53 -3.64 -6.49
N ARG A 99 -39.23 -2.60 -7.27
CA ARG A 99 -38.04 -1.77 -7.09
C ARG A 99 -38.44 -0.33 -6.88
N VAL A 100 -37.91 0.26 -5.83
CA VAL A 100 -38.08 1.68 -5.52
C VAL A 100 -36.73 2.36 -5.64
N GLU A 101 -36.65 3.45 -6.40
CA GLU A 101 -35.42 4.21 -6.57
C GLU A 101 -35.45 5.49 -5.72
N ALA A 102 -34.36 5.75 -4.96
CA ALA A 102 -34.22 6.89 -4.08
C ALA A 102 -32.85 7.57 -4.25
N ASN A 103 -32.81 8.64 -5.01
CA ASN A 103 -31.59 9.43 -5.20
C ASN A 103 -31.54 10.56 -4.17
N VAL A 104 -30.43 10.64 -3.43
CA VAL A 104 -30.25 11.54 -2.30
C VAL A 104 -29.04 12.44 -2.52
N ARG A 105 -29.21 13.74 -2.34
CA ARG A 105 -28.10 14.70 -2.23
C ARG A 105 -28.00 15.13 -0.77
N MET A 106 -26.83 14.97 -0.17
CA MET A 106 -26.57 15.37 1.21
C MET A 106 -25.95 16.75 1.26
N GLU A 107 -26.27 17.52 2.28
CA GLU A 107 -25.69 18.82 2.57
C GLU A 107 -24.82 18.78 3.82
N LEU A 108 -23.91 19.74 3.97
CA LEU A 108 -23.05 19.82 5.14
C LEU A 108 -23.87 20.24 6.38
N ALA A 109 -23.71 19.52 7.47
CA ALA A 109 -24.23 19.94 8.73
C ALA A 109 -23.49 21.20 9.24
N ALA A 110 -24.19 22.11 9.90
CA ALA A 110 -23.63 23.32 10.49
C ALA A 110 -22.77 22.99 11.76
N LEU A 111 -21.73 22.16 11.59
CA LEU A 111 -20.79 21.80 12.65
C LEU A 111 -19.55 22.70 12.56
N PRO A 112 -19.19 23.43 13.62
CA PRO A 112 -18.06 24.37 13.58
C PRO A 112 -16.70 23.70 13.36
N ASP A 113 -16.49 22.48 13.85
CA ASP A 113 -15.28 21.67 13.65
C ASP A 113 -15.62 20.18 13.81
N PRO A 114 -15.72 19.41 12.73
CA PRO A 114 -16.10 18.00 12.80
C PRO A 114 -15.04 17.15 13.53
N ILE A 115 -13.76 17.52 13.46
CA ILE A 115 -12.71 16.80 14.15
C ILE A 115 -12.75 17.06 15.65
N ALA A 116 -13.02 18.28 16.08
CA ALA A 116 -13.24 18.61 17.49
C ALA A 116 -14.43 17.83 18.07
N SER A 117 -15.50 17.67 17.30
CA SER A 117 -16.67 16.87 17.68
C SER A 117 -16.34 15.38 17.86
N ILE A 118 -15.50 14.81 16.99
CA ILE A 118 -15.00 13.43 17.13
C ILE A 118 -14.13 13.29 18.39
N LEU A 119 -13.23 14.25 18.60
CA LEU A 119 -12.31 14.23 19.75
C LEU A 119 -13.03 14.41 21.09
N SER A 120 -14.12 15.20 21.14
CA SER A 120 -14.94 15.33 22.35
C SER A 120 -15.67 14.02 22.70
N GLY A 121 -16.03 13.23 21.68
CA GLY A 121 -16.63 11.91 21.83
C GLY A 121 -15.63 10.74 22.01
N ARG A 122 -14.35 11.01 22.27
CA ARG A 122 -13.27 10.00 22.26
C ARG A 122 -13.56 8.78 23.16
N ASP A 123 -14.07 9.00 24.36
CA ASP A 123 -14.31 7.94 25.34
C ASP A 123 -15.52 7.07 24.92
N SER A 124 -16.57 7.68 24.39
CA SER A 124 -17.74 6.97 23.85
C SER A 124 -17.41 6.16 22.60
N LEU A 125 -16.50 6.65 21.77
CA LEU A 125 -16.01 5.99 20.57
C LEU A 125 -14.87 4.99 20.86
N ARG A 126 -14.34 4.97 22.08
CA ARG A 126 -13.17 4.17 22.48
C ARG A 126 -12.00 4.38 21.52
N LEU A 127 -11.65 5.66 21.25
CA LEU A 127 -10.53 5.98 20.39
C LEU A 127 -9.21 5.52 21.01
N SER A 128 -8.36 4.87 20.25
CA SER A 128 -7.00 4.57 20.68
C SER A 128 -6.14 5.84 20.78
N ALA A 129 -5.03 5.79 21.52
CA ALA A 129 -4.09 6.90 21.60
C ALA A 129 -3.58 7.30 20.20
N ALA A 130 -3.29 6.32 19.34
CA ALA A 130 -2.85 6.57 17.96
C ALA A 130 -3.92 7.29 17.12
N GLN A 131 -5.19 6.86 17.21
CA GLN A 131 -6.31 7.51 16.53
C GLN A 131 -6.50 8.95 17.01
N THR A 132 -6.41 9.18 18.33
CA THR A 132 -6.53 10.52 18.92
C THR A 132 -5.43 11.48 18.39
N VAL A 133 -4.19 11.01 18.32
CA VAL A 133 -3.07 11.78 17.75
C VAL A 133 -3.30 12.10 16.27
N GLN A 134 -3.74 11.12 15.48
CA GLN A 134 -4.03 11.31 14.07
C GLN A 134 -5.16 12.32 13.83
N LEU A 135 -6.22 12.26 14.61
CA LEU A 135 -7.34 13.21 14.52
C LEU A 135 -6.92 14.63 14.91
N ARG A 136 -6.12 14.80 15.97
CA ARG A 136 -5.54 16.10 16.33
C ARG A 136 -4.68 16.67 15.22
N TRP A 137 -3.82 15.85 14.61
CA TRP A 137 -3.02 16.27 13.49
C TRP A 137 -3.87 16.75 12.29
N ILE A 138 -5.00 16.07 11.98
CA ILE A 138 -5.92 16.50 10.93
C ILE A 138 -6.48 17.90 11.27
N SER A 139 -6.91 18.12 12.51
CA SER A 139 -7.40 19.43 12.98
C SER A 139 -6.35 20.52 12.83
N ASP A 140 -5.13 20.28 13.31
CA ASP A 140 -4.04 21.26 13.25
C ASP A 140 -3.60 21.55 11.80
N TRP A 141 -3.60 20.53 10.95
CA TRP A 141 -3.31 20.69 9.51
C TRP A 141 -4.36 21.56 8.80
N LEU A 142 -5.65 21.39 9.12
CA LEU A 142 -6.73 22.21 8.57
C LEU A 142 -6.62 23.67 9.01
N ARG A 143 -6.34 23.90 10.30
CA ARG A 143 -6.14 25.25 10.85
C ARG A 143 -4.92 25.94 10.24
N SER A 144 -3.80 25.24 10.11
CA SER A 144 -2.57 25.82 9.54
C SER A 144 -2.72 26.27 8.09
N ARG A 145 -3.70 25.74 7.37
CA ARG A 145 -4.00 26.12 5.97
C ARG A 145 -5.18 27.09 5.81
N ASN A 146 -5.77 27.49 6.92
CA ASN A 146 -6.95 28.36 6.95
C ASN A 146 -8.12 27.84 6.11
N VAL A 147 -8.25 26.50 5.99
CA VAL A 147 -9.34 25.84 5.25
C VAL A 147 -10.35 25.16 6.17
N ALA A 148 -10.17 25.24 7.47
CA ALA A 148 -11.01 24.58 8.47
C ALA A 148 -12.48 25.02 8.42
N SER A 149 -12.75 26.25 8.00
CA SER A 149 -14.09 26.83 7.87
C SER A 149 -14.68 26.78 6.45
N SER A 150 -13.92 26.24 5.48
CA SER A 150 -14.42 26.11 4.11
C SER A 150 -15.12 24.77 3.91
N GLU A 151 -16.12 24.75 3.02
CA GLU A 151 -16.83 23.52 2.65
C GLU A 151 -15.88 22.42 2.18
N VAL A 152 -14.92 22.75 1.33
CA VAL A 152 -13.90 21.84 0.84
C VAL A 152 -13.01 21.32 1.99
N GLY A 153 -12.65 22.20 2.93
CA GLY A 153 -11.87 21.82 4.12
C GLY A 153 -12.62 20.85 5.02
N MET A 154 -13.91 21.08 5.22
CA MET A 154 -14.76 20.22 6.04
C MET A 154 -14.95 18.84 5.39
N LEU A 155 -15.22 18.76 4.10
CA LEU A 155 -15.29 17.50 3.36
C LEU A 155 -14.00 16.71 3.44
N LEU A 156 -12.87 17.39 3.28
CA LEU A 156 -11.55 16.78 3.37
C LEU A 156 -11.24 16.27 4.79
N ALA A 157 -11.66 17.02 5.83
CA ALA A 157 -11.55 16.61 7.22
C ALA A 157 -12.31 15.33 7.50
N LEU A 158 -13.56 15.27 7.07
CA LEU A 158 -14.44 14.11 7.27
C LEU A 158 -13.93 12.87 6.55
N GLU A 159 -13.48 13.02 5.32
CA GLU A 159 -12.91 11.92 4.54
C GLU A 159 -11.64 11.36 5.20
N ARG A 160 -10.79 12.23 5.75
CA ARG A 160 -9.60 11.81 6.49
C ARG A 160 -9.93 11.17 7.83
N ALA A 161 -10.89 11.73 8.58
CA ALA A 161 -11.34 11.15 9.85
C ALA A 161 -11.93 9.75 9.66
N ARG A 162 -12.69 9.53 8.59
CA ARG A 162 -13.22 8.22 8.23
C ARG A 162 -12.14 7.15 8.09
N ARG A 163 -10.97 7.49 7.53
CA ARG A 163 -9.85 6.56 7.35
C ARG A 163 -9.12 6.25 8.66
N VAL A 164 -9.24 7.11 9.66
CA VAL A 164 -8.64 6.92 10.99
C VAL A 164 -9.53 6.04 11.87
N LEU A 165 -10.84 6.14 11.71
CA LEU A 165 -11.81 5.42 12.50
C LEU A 165 -12.08 4.01 11.95
N THR A 166 -12.37 3.06 12.83
CA THR A 166 -12.86 1.74 12.40
C THR A 166 -14.28 1.86 11.84
N PRO A 167 -14.74 0.93 10.99
CA PRO A 167 -16.11 0.94 10.48
C PRO A 167 -17.16 1.01 11.59
N SER A 168 -16.97 0.29 12.70
CA SER A 168 -17.88 0.32 13.86
C SER A 168 -17.90 1.65 14.58
N GLN A 169 -16.75 2.32 14.75
CA GLN A 169 -16.66 3.67 15.31
C GLN A 169 -17.35 4.69 14.42
N TRP A 170 -17.16 4.57 13.09
CA TRP A 170 -17.79 5.45 12.12
C TRP A 170 -19.33 5.31 12.13
N ILE A 171 -19.84 4.08 12.15
CA ILE A 171 -21.29 3.80 12.25
C ILE A 171 -21.86 4.39 13.54
N LYS A 172 -21.18 4.19 14.68
CA LYS A 172 -21.59 4.72 15.97
C LYS A 172 -21.64 6.26 15.98
N LEU A 173 -20.63 6.91 15.38
CA LEU A 173 -20.57 8.35 15.22
C LEU A 173 -21.73 8.87 14.37
N SER A 174 -22.00 8.23 13.23
CA SER A 174 -23.12 8.59 12.34
C SER A 174 -24.49 8.34 12.99
N GLY A 175 -24.59 7.43 13.93
CA GLY A 175 -25.80 7.14 14.70
C GLY A 175 -26.06 8.11 15.86
N ALA A 176 -25.01 8.66 16.47
CA ALA A 176 -25.09 9.54 17.64
C ALA A 176 -25.64 10.96 17.32
N LEU A 177 -25.72 11.34 16.06
CA LEU A 177 -26.19 12.66 15.60
C LEU A 177 -27.72 12.74 15.38
N THR A 178 -28.48 11.84 15.97
CA THR A 178 -29.95 12.02 16.01
C THR A 178 -30.34 12.92 17.14
N PRO A 179 -31.17 13.96 16.91
CA PRO A 179 -31.91 14.62 17.99
C PRO A 179 -32.72 13.56 18.71
N SER A 180 -32.67 13.61 20.02
CA SER A 180 -33.40 12.72 20.92
C SER A 180 -34.91 12.88 20.69
N GLU A 181 -35.51 12.01 19.89
CA GLU A 181 -36.96 11.81 19.91
C GLU A 181 -37.24 10.52 20.68
N SER A 182 -37.88 10.77 21.82
CA SER A 182 -38.65 9.87 22.69
C SER A 182 -38.28 8.37 22.69
N ARG A 183 -37.74 7.95 23.83
CA ARG A 183 -37.69 6.54 24.26
C ARG A 183 -39.11 5.94 24.25
N SER A 184 -39.30 4.92 23.40
CA SER A 184 -40.29 3.87 23.68
C SER A 184 -39.52 2.61 24.14
N PRO A 185 -40.10 1.84 25.07
CA PRO A 185 -39.35 0.87 25.85
C PRO A 185 -38.94 -0.37 25.08
N ALA A 186 -37.78 -0.88 25.45
CA ALA A 186 -37.14 -2.06 24.91
C ALA A 186 -37.97 -3.33 25.11
N SER A 187 -38.11 -4.12 24.05
CA SER A 187 -38.40 -5.54 24.12
C SER A 187 -37.10 -6.35 24.08
N PRO A 188 -37.00 -7.49 24.74
CA PRO A 188 -35.75 -8.16 25.03
C PRO A 188 -35.19 -8.89 23.81
N VAL A 189 -33.90 -8.68 23.62
CA VAL A 189 -33.11 -9.36 22.60
C VAL A 189 -32.83 -10.80 23.07
N ALA A 190 -33.24 -11.77 22.29
CA ALA A 190 -32.87 -13.17 22.46
C ALA A 190 -31.37 -13.35 22.17
N SER A 191 -30.68 -13.95 23.13
CA SER A 191 -29.27 -14.34 23.01
C SER A 191 -29.09 -15.45 21.99
N VAL A 192 -28.30 -15.21 20.96
CA VAL A 192 -27.80 -16.25 20.06
C VAL A 192 -26.46 -16.74 20.63
N GLN A 193 -26.42 -18.04 20.92
CA GLN A 193 -25.25 -18.78 21.38
C GLN A 193 -24.14 -18.74 20.34
N GLU A 194 -22.96 -18.48 20.83
CA GLU A 194 -21.67 -18.54 20.17
C GLU A 194 -21.35 -19.99 19.76
N ALA A 195 -21.27 -20.25 18.48
CA ALA A 195 -20.77 -21.52 17.95
C ALA A 195 -19.26 -21.40 17.66
N GLY A 196 -18.55 -22.35 18.23
CA GLY A 196 -17.14 -22.70 18.19
C GLY A 196 -16.20 -22.00 17.22
N GLN A 197 -15.13 -21.47 17.79
CA GLN A 197 -13.93 -21.02 17.08
C GLN A 197 -13.26 -22.21 16.36
N PRO A 198 -12.91 -22.08 15.08
CA PRO A 198 -11.98 -23.02 14.44
C PRO A 198 -10.57 -22.72 14.90
N GLN A 199 -9.84 -23.75 15.30
CA GLN A 199 -8.43 -23.74 15.64
C GLN A 199 -7.60 -23.08 14.53
N ARG A 200 -6.84 -22.05 14.90
CA ARG A 200 -5.86 -21.41 14.05
C ARG A 200 -4.68 -22.33 13.80
N THR A 201 -4.56 -22.81 12.58
CA THR A 201 -3.29 -23.34 12.06
C THR A 201 -2.29 -22.18 11.95
N PRO A 202 -1.02 -22.33 12.38
CA PRO A 202 -0.03 -21.27 12.24
C PRO A 202 0.18 -20.95 10.76
N ALA A 203 0.01 -19.71 10.39
CA ALA A 203 0.33 -19.23 9.05
C ALA A 203 1.85 -19.32 8.82
N PRO A 204 2.30 -19.78 7.65
CA PRO A 204 3.72 -19.76 7.31
C PRO A 204 4.20 -18.32 7.19
N GLN A 205 5.33 -18.02 7.83
CA GLN A 205 6.00 -16.73 7.79
C GLN A 205 6.39 -16.38 6.35
N ALA A 206 5.92 -15.26 5.87
CA ALA A 206 6.21 -14.74 4.55
C ALA A 206 7.51 -13.93 4.57
N PRO A 207 8.34 -14.04 3.57
CA PRO A 207 9.63 -13.41 3.41
C PRO A 207 9.66 -12.30 2.34
N SER A 208 10.67 -11.48 2.35
CA SER A 208 10.83 -10.19 1.71
C SER A 208 11.67 -10.18 0.43
N VAL A 209 11.35 -9.36 -0.55
CA VAL A 209 12.15 -9.09 -1.76
C VAL A 209 12.74 -7.68 -1.71
N GLN A 210 14.04 -7.57 -1.81
CA GLN A 210 14.64 -6.38 -2.38
C GLN A 210 14.02 -6.15 -3.77
N ALA A 211 13.57 -4.93 -4.06
CA ALA A 211 13.44 -4.47 -5.43
C ALA A 211 14.87 -4.34 -5.99
N GLY A 212 15.55 -5.46 -6.04
CA GLY A 212 16.84 -5.64 -6.66
C GLY A 212 16.63 -6.21 -8.05
N ALA A 213 17.50 -5.88 -8.93
CA ALA A 213 17.55 -6.30 -10.31
C ALA A 213 17.00 -7.70 -10.56
N PRO A 214 16.29 -7.94 -11.66
CA PRO A 214 15.66 -9.21 -11.96
C PRO A 214 16.66 -10.35 -11.83
N SER A 215 16.30 -11.34 -11.03
CA SER A 215 17.16 -12.49 -10.78
C SER A 215 17.32 -13.32 -12.06
N ARG A 216 18.52 -13.35 -12.55
CA ARG A 216 19.03 -13.76 -13.85
C ARG A 216 18.97 -15.23 -14.21
N GLN A 217 18.01 -16.04 -13.85
CA GLN A 217 18.19 -17.50 -14.06
C GLN A 217 17.10 -18.25 -14.83
N SER A 218 16.18 -17.56 -15.50
CA SER A 218 15.25 -18.22 -16.42
C SER A 218 15.56 -17.99 -17.90
N VAL A 219 16.61 -17.22 -18.20
CA VAL A 219 17.01 -16.92 -19.59
C VAL A 219 17.98 -17.98 -20.11
N PRO A 220 17.85 -18.46 -21.37
CA PRO A 220 18.82 -19.35 -22.01
C PRO A 220 20.23 -18.78 -21.96
N ALA A 221 21.24 -19.65 -22.11
CA ALA A 221 22.69 -19.38 -22.01
C ALA A 221 23.13 -17.98 -22.48
N PRO A 222 24.14 -17.37 -21.85
CA PRO A 222 24.35 -15.93 -21.85
C PRO A 222 24.50 -15.33 -23.25
N GLN A 223 23.43 -14.77 -23.76
CA GLN A 223 23.56 -13.77 -24.81
C GLN A 223 24.29 -12.58 -24.19
N ALA A 224 25.30 -12.06 -24.87
CA ALA A 224 26.04 -10.90 -24.37
C ALA A 224 25.11 -9.69 -24.12
N LEU A 225 24.02 -9.60 -24.84
CA LEU A 225 23.00 -8.57 -24.74
C LEU A 225 21.60 -9.23 -24.67
N SER A 226 20.76 -8.79 -23.74
CA SER A 226 19.34 -9.11 -23.70
C SER A 226 18.54 -7.84 -23.41
N VAL A 227 17.41 -7.67 -24.08
CA VAL A 227 16.50 -6.53 -23.92
C VAL A 227 15.14 -7.07 -23.50
N TYR A 228 14.36 -6.30 -22.74
CA TYR A 228 13.02 -6.70 -22.37
C TYR A 228 12.05 -5.51 -22.30
N THR A 229 10.79 -5.85 -22.48
CA THR A 229 9.67 -4.97 -22.16
C THR A 229 8.76 -5.66 -21.17
N GLY A 230 8.13 -4.90 -20.28
CA GLY A 230 7.24 -5.43 -19.26
C GLY A 230 6.03 -4.55 -19.06
N LEU A 231 4.91 -5.19 -18.72
CA LEU A 231 3.69 -4.54 -18.29
C LEU A 231 3.34 -5.08 -16.90
N SER A 232 3.12 -4.18 -15.94
CA SER A 232 2.73 -4.56 -14.59
C SER A 232 1.46 -3.84 -14.17
N ASN A 233 0.56 -4.57 -13.52
CA ASN A 233 -0.54 -4.01 -12.76
C ASN A 233 -0.14 -4.04 -11.28
N VAL A 234 -0.35 -2.94 -10.58
CA VAL A 234 0.07 -2.76 -9.19
C VAL A 234 -1.10 -2.26 -8.36
N TYR A 235 -1.31 -2.88 -7.22
CA TYR A 235 -2.13 -2.36 -6.12
C TYR A 235 -1.21 -1.95 -4.98
N ASP A 236 -1.42 -0.76 -4.45
CA ASP A 236 -0.65 -0.16 -3.38
C ASP A 236 -1.58 0.42 -2.33
N SER A 237 -1.56 -0.13 -1.14
CA SER A 237 -2.45 0.30 -0.05
C SER A 237 -2.02 1.60 0.62
N ASN A 238 -0.81 2.11 0.32
CA ASN A 238 -0.25 3.30 0.96
C ASN A 238 0.81 3.99 0.09
N ILE A 239 0.38 4.50 -1.08
CA ILE A 239 1.28 5.03 -2.12
C ILE A 239 2.16 6.20 -1.65
N ASP A 240 1.73 7.00 -0.68
CA ASP A 240 2.49 8.17 -0.19
C ASP A 240 3.32 7.89 1.07
N HIS A 241 3.36 6.63 1.55
CA HIS A 241 4.09 6.21 2.75
C HIS A 241 3.79 7.11 3.96
N SER A 242 2.52 7.28 4.26
CA SER A 242 2.05 8.10 5.37
C SER A 242 0.83 7.48 6.06
N PRO A 243 0.54 7.82 7.32
CA PRO A 243 -0.62 7.29 8.04
C PRO A 243 -1.96 7.56 7.34
N LEU A 244 -2.00 8.55 6.46
CA LEU A 244 -3.22 9.01 5.77
C LEU A 244 -3.15 8.85 4.26
N SER A 245 -2.23 8.02 3.77
CA SER A 245 -2.08 7.79 2.32
C SER A 245 -3.27 7.03 1.75
N PRO A 246 -3.75 7.42 0.56
CA PRO A 246 -4.75 6.64 -0.15
C PRO A 246 -4.15 5.34 -0.69
N GLU A 247 -4.99 4.33 -0.85
CA GLU A 247 -4.70 3.23 -1.75
C GLU A 247 -4.70 3.69 -3.21
N SER A 248 -3.94 3.03 -4.05
CA SER A 248 -3.84 3.37 -5.47
C SER A 248 -3.64 2.14 -6.33
N TYR A 249 -4.24 2.15 -7.49
CA TYR A 249 -3.98 1.18 -8.55
C TYR A 249 -3.08 1.84 -9.60
N GLY A 250 -2.15 1.07 -10.14
CA GLY A 250 -1.22 1.59 -11.12
C GLY A 250 -0.94 0.61 -12.24
N VAL A 251 -0.59 1.18 -13.39
CA VAL A 251 -0.03 0.44 -14.52
C VAL A 251 1.39 0.94 -14.72
N LEU A 252 2.33 0.01 -14.82
CA LEU A 252 3.72 0.29 -15.08
C LEU A 252 4.15 -0.37 -16.38
N VAL A 253 4.76 0.42 -17.26
CA VAL A 253 5.45 -0.09 -18.44
C VAL A 253 6.94 -0.01 -18.17
N THR A 254 7.62 -1.14 -18.31
CA THR A 254 9.08 -1.24 -18.14
C THR A 254 9.75 -1.53 -19.47
N VAL A 255 10.87 -0.87 -19.72
CA VAL A 255 11.77 -1.18 -20.82
C VAL A 255 13.16 -1.30 -20.23
N GLY A 256 13.85 -2.37 -20.51
CA GLY A 256 15.18 -2.56 -19.96
C GLY A 256 16.08 -3.42 -20.82
N GLY A 257 17.34 -3.45 -20.45
CA GLY A 257 18.34 -4.27 -21.10
C GLY A 257 19.51 -4.56 -20.17
N GLN A 258 20.15 -5.66 -20.44
CA GLN A 258 21.36 -6.07 -19.75
C GLN A 258 22.40 -6.59 -20.75
N TYR A 259 23.63 -6.18 -20.54
CA TYR A 259 24.81 -6.71 -21.24
C TYR A 259 25.74 -7.35 -20.23
N ARG A 260 26.19 -8.56 -20.50
CA ARG A 260 27.15 -9.26 -19.65
C ARG A 260 28.19 -9.95 -20.49
N GLN A 261 29.44 -9.59 -20.26
CA GLN A 261 30.57 -10.16 -20.93
C GLN A 261 31.59 -10.67 -19.92
N ARG A 262 32.20 -11.83 -20.23
CA ARG A 262 33.29 -12.40 -19.47
C ARG A 262 34.55 -12.45 -20.31
N TYR A 263 35.60 -11.89 -19.76
CA TYR A 263 36.96 -11.99 -20.28
C TYR A 263 37.79 -12.88 -19.33
N SER A 264 39.05 -13.09 -19.60
CA SER A 264 39.97 -13.89 -18.77
C SER A 264 39.95 -13.44 -17.30
N GLY A 265 39.01 -13.97 -16.49
CA GLY A 265 38.86 -13.65 -15.06
C GLY A 265 38.06 -12.40 -14.73
N THR A 266 37.76 -11.54 -15.69
CA THR A 266 36.98 -10.31 -15.52
C THR A 266 35.54 -10.52 -15.98
N THR A 267 34.57 -10.03 -15.25
CA THR A 267 33.17 -9.95 -15.65
C THR A 267 32.76 -8.48 -15.69
N VAL A 268 32.25 -8.03 -16.81
CA VAL A 268 31.64 -6.71 -16.99
C VAL A 268 30.14 -6.89 -17.17
N GLU A 269 29.37 -6.04 -16.53
CA GLU A 269 27.93 -6.06 -16.61
C GLU A 269 27.39 -4.65 -16.66
N LEU A 270 26.49 -4.40 -17.63
CA LEU A 270 25.74 -3.17 -17.78
C LEU A 270 24.26 -3.51 -17.68
N GLN A 271 23.50 -2.69 -17.00
CA GLN A 271 22.05 -2.81 -16.91
C GLN A 271 21.40 -1.44 -17.05
N TYR A 272 20.25 -1.42 -17.70
CA TYR A 272 19.38 -0.26 -17.78
C TYR A 272 17.93 -0.68 -17.58
N ASP A 273 17.17 0.12 -16.81
CA ASP A 273 15.74 -0.04 -16.54
C ASP A 273 15.04 1.31 -16.63
N GLY A 274 14.11 1.46 -17.56
CA GLY A 274 13.18 2.58 -17.65
C GLY A 274 11.79 2.13 -17.20
N VAL A 275 11.15 2.89 -16.30
CA VAL A 275 9.81 2.59 -15.77
C VAL A 275 8.90 3.80 -15.96
N PHE A 276 7.82 3.62 -16.71
CA PHE A 276 6.76 4.60 -16.89
C PHE A 276 5.59 4.18 -16.00
N ARG A 277 5.15 5.09 -15.12
CA ARG A 277 4.15 4.80 -14.08
C ARG A 277 2.91 5.64 -14.29
N ARG A 278 1.74 5.03 -14.14
CA ARG A 278 0.45 5.72 -14.08
C ARG A 278 -0.38 5.14 -12.93
N TYR A 279 -0.59 5.95 -11.90
CA TYR A 279 -1.40 5.61 -10.73
C TYR A 279 -2.71 6.40 -10.76
N THR A 280 -3.78 5.86 -10.15
CA THR A 280 -5.13 6.44 -10.18
C THR A 280 -5.31 7.60 -9.20
N ASN A 281 -4.72 7.50 -8.00
CA ASN A 281 -5.03 8.42 -6.90
C ASN A 281 -3.89 9.38 -6.56
N THR A 282 -2.87 9.49 -7.43
CA THR A 282 -1.75 10.40 -7.22
C THR A 282 -1.00 10.70 -8.51
N ASP A 283 -0.81 11.99 -8.80
CA ASP A 283 0.03 12.42 -9.92
C ASP A 283 1.51 12.54 -9.54
N ARG A 284 1.80 12.57 -8.25
CA ARG A 284 3.17 12.67 -7.76
C ARG A 284 4.07 11.55 -8.28
N TRP A 285 3.53 10.33 -8.36
CA TRP A 285 4.25 9.14 -8.79
C TRP A 285 4.16 8.89 -10.31
N ASN A 286 3.35 9.64 -11.04
CA ASN A 286 3.18 9.54 -12.49
C ASN A 286 4.35 10.17 -13.23
N ARG A 287 5.58 9.80 -12.87
CA ARG A 287 6.82 10.28 -13.46
C ARG A 287 7.63 9.10 -13.98
N PRO A 288 8.29 9.24 -15.15
CA PRO A 288 9.23 8.22 -15.60
C PRO A 288 10.39 8.10 -14.61
N GLY A 289 10.78 6.88 -14.33
CA GLY A 289 11.97 6.55 -13.56
C GLY A 289 12.98 5.83 -14.43
N HIS A 290 14.27 6.09 -14.23
CA HIS A 290 15.36 5.47 -14.95
C HIS A 290 16.40 4.97 -13.96
N ALA A 291 16.94 3.78 -14.20
CA ALA A 291 18.10 3.28 -13.48
C ALA A 291 19.11 2.72 -14.48
N ALA A 292 20.36 3.01 -14.28
CA ALA A 292 21.46 2.44 -15.02
C ALA A 292 22.57 2.01 -14.07
N SER A 293 23.15 0.85 -14.31
CA SER A 293 24.29 0.37 -13.52
C SER A 293 25.37 -0.25 -14.38
N VAL A 294 26.59 -0.12 -13.91
CA VAL A 294 27.77 -0.80 -14.42
C VAL A 294 28.44 -1.55 -13.28
N SER A 295 28.86 -2.77 -13.51
CA SER A 295 29.68 -3.50 -12.56
C SER A 295 30.87 -4.19 -13.26
N LEU A 296 31.98 -4.21 -12.56
CA LEU A 296 33.20 -4.87 -12.97
C LEU A 296 33.68 -5.73 -11.80
N VAL A 297 33.92 -7.02 -12.07
CA VAL A 297 34.43 -7.96 -11.09
C VAL A 297 35.61 -8.71 -11.69
N GLN A 298 36.76 -8.64 -11.03
CA GLN A 298 38.00 -9.28 -11.43
C GLN A 298 38.38 -10.37 -10.42
N ARG A 299 38.56 -11.59 -10.89
CA ARG A 299 39.18 -12.65 -10.07
C ARG A 299 40.69 -12.40 -9.98
N VAL A 300 41.19 -12.15 -8.80
CA VAL A 300 42.61 -11.85 -8.52
C VAL A 300 43.36 -13.04 -7.98
N ALA A 301 42.66 -14.03 -7.40
CA ALA A 301 43.20 -15.30 -6.91
C ALA A 301 42.11 -16.38 -6.94
N PRO A 302 42.43 -17.67 -6.72
CA PRO A 302 41.44 -18.76 -6.77
C PRO A 302 40.20 -18.55 -5.91
N HIS A 303 40.37 -17.93 -4.74
CA HIS A 303 39.28 -17.65 -3.78
C HIS A 303 38.91 -16.18 -3.68
N TRP A 304 39.64 -15.27 -4.32
CA TRP A 304 39.43 -13.83 -4.17
C TRP A 304 39.02 -13.18 -5.47
N ALA A 305 38.04 -12.30 -5.36
CA ALA A 305 37.69 -11.37 -6.42
C ALA A 305 37.54 -9.95 -5.84
N VAL A 306 37.92 -8.96 -6.63
CA VAL A 306 37.70 -7.54 -6.36
C VAL A 306 36.74 -7.00 -7.39
N GLY A 307 35.92 -6.05 -7.00
CA GLY A 307 34.96 -5.45 -7.92
C GLY A 307 34.64 -4.00 -7.56
N ALA A 308 33.99 -3.36 -8.49
CA ALA A 308 33.36 -2.07 -8.31
C ALA A 308 32.06 -2.02 -9.09
N ALA A 309 31.04 -1.39 -8.53
CA ALA A 309 29.79 -1.07 -9.22
C ALA A 309 29.50 0.42 -9.13
N GLY A 310 28.87 0.97 -10.16
CA GLY A 310 28.31 2.31 -10.19
C GLY A 310 26.84 2.23 -10.57
N GLU A 311 26.01 3.04 -9.94
CA GLU A 311 24.58 3.11 -10.24
C GLU A 311 24.10 4.56 -10.28
N VAL A 312 23.19 4.83 -11.22
CA VAL A 312 22.44 6.09 -11.32
C VAL A 312 20.96 5.75 -11.37
N ALA A 313 20.17 6.32 -10.48
CA ALA A 313 18.71 6.24 -10.51
C ALA A 313 18.11 7.65 -10.58
N ILE A 314 17.19 7.88 -11.49
CA ILE A 314 16.49 9.16 -11.70
C ILE A 314 15.01 8.96 -11.41
N ASN A 315 14.41 9.84 -10.62
CA ASN A 315 13.01 9.75 -10.17
C ASN A 315 12.67 8.39 -9.52
N GLY A 316 13.61 7.80 -8.81
CA GLY A 316 13.45 6.52 -8.15
C GLY A 316 14.54 6.27 -7.13
N SER A 317 14.37 5.22 -6.35
CA SER A 317 15.37 4.68 -5.44
C SER A 317 15.33 3.16 -5.54
N ALA A 318 16.49 2.54 -5.50
CA ALA A 318 16.59 1.08 -5.52
C ALA A 318 16.04 0.43 -4.24
N GLU A 319 16.12 1.12 -3.11
CA GLU A 319 15.77 0.58 -1.80
C GLU A 319 14.46 1.10 -1.23
N ASP A 320 14.27 2.41 -1.30
CA ASP A 320 13.11 3.09 -0.75
C ASP A 320 12.22 3.54 -1.91
N ARG A 321 10.93 3.34 -1.80
CA ARG A 321 9.98 3.85 -2.79
C ARG A 321 9.81 5.36 -2.63
N VAL A 322 10.88 6.13 -2.82
CA VAL A 322 10.92 7.58 -2.68
C VAL A 322 11.39 8.20 -3.99
N LEU A 323 10.70 9.26 -4.42
CA LEU A 323 11.09 10.03 -5.61
C LEU A 323 12.33 10.87 -5.30
N ARG A 324 13.48 10.40 -5.74
CA ARG A 324 14.74 11.13 -5.67
C ARG A 324 15.68 10.62 -6.77
N ASN A 325 16.75 11.35 -7.02
CA ASN A 325 17.87 10.87 -7.83
C ASN A 325 18.95 10.31 -6.90
N GLU A 326 19.51 9.19 -7.29
CA GLU A 326 20.58 8.49 -6.57
C GLU A 326 21.78 8.27 -7.49
N TYR A 327 22.96 8.45 -6.95
CA TYR A 327 24.23 8.20 -7.62
C TYR A 327 25.11 7.42 -6.64
N SER A 328 25.54 6.23 -6.99
CA SER A 328 26.38 5.44 -6.09
C SER A 328 27.62 4.84 -6.78
N VAL A 329 28.65 4.65 -5.95
CA VAL A 329 29.82 3.85 -6.31
C VAL A 329 30.04 2.85 -5.17
N GLN A 330 30.22 1.58 -5.51
CA GLN A 330 30.36 0.49 -4.56
C GLN A 330 31.60 -0.37 -4.88
N PRO A 331 32.77 -0.14 -4.25
CA PRO A 331 33.86 -1.11 -4.24
C PRO A 331 33.48 -2.35 -3.44
N GLU A 332 33.98 -3.51 -3.85
CA GLU A 332 33.68 -4.78 -3.22
C GLU A 332 34.86 -5.75 -3.22
N LEU A 333 34.92 -6.59 -2.18
CA LEU A 333 35.85 -7.68 -2.04
C LEU A 333 35.08 -8.97 -1.76
N GLU A 334 35.22 -9.98 -2.61
CA GLU A 334 34.55 -11.27 -2.48
C GLU A 334 35.57 -12.35 -2.11
N TYR A 335 35.24 -13.13 -1.07
CA TYR A 335 35.95 -14.37 -0.73
C TYR A 335 35.03 -15.58 -0.97
N ARG A 336 35.52 -16.56 -1.71
CA ARG A 336 34.84 -17.81 -2.03
C ARG A 336 35.43 -18.96 -1.22
N PHE A 337 34.68 -19.39 -0.20
CA PHE A 337 35.06 -20.58 0.59
C PHE A 337 35.11 -21.84 -0.29
N ASN A 338 34.08 -21.96 -1.16
CA ASN A 338 33.97 -23.05 -2.13
C ASN A 338 33.05 -22.57 -3.31
N ARG A 339 32.61 -23.51 -4.17
CA ARG A 339 31.77 -23.18 -5.34
C ARG A 339 30.38 -22.68 -4.96
N SER A 340 29.90 -23.02 -3.77
CA SER A 340 28.54 -22.68 -3.31
C SER A 340 28.50 -21.58 -2.25
N THR A 341 29.59 -21.29 -1.56
CA THR A 341 29.63 -20.37 -0.41
C THR A 341 30.54 -19.19 -0.69
N ARG A 342 30.03 -17.99 -0.51
CA ARG A 342 30.78 -16.75 -0.66
C ARG A 342 30.44 -15.71 0.39
N LEU A 343 31.42 -14.92 0.75
CA LEU A 343 31.32 -13.75 1.61
C LEU A 343 31.79 -12.54 0.80
N GLN A 344 31.03 -11.47 0.84
CA GLN A 344 31.34 -10.21 0.16
C GLN A 344 31.36 -9.08 1.19
N LEU A 345 32.46 -8.34 1.24
CA LEU A 345 32.57 -7.07 1.94
C LEU A 345 32.41 -5.96 0.91
N TYR A 346 31.67 -4.90 1.23
CA TYR A 346 31.52 -3.77 0.33
C TYR A 346 31.46 -2.45 1.08
N GLY A 347 32.00 -1.40 0.45
CA GLY A 347 31.72 -0.02 0.77
C GLY A 347 30.75 0.55 -0.25
N GLU A 348 29.99 1.55 0.09
CA GLU A 348 29.13 2.28 -0.86
C GLU A 348 29.17 3.77 -0.51
N TYR A 349 29.34 4.60 -1.52
CA TYR A 349 29.21 6.04 -1.41
C TYR A 349 28.02 6.47 -2.23
N LEU A 350 26.90 6.82 -1.54
CA LEU A 350 25.62 7.15 -2.16
C LEU A 350 25.32 8.63 -2.00
N ILE A 351 25.01 9.29 -3.11
CA ILE A 351 24.53 10.68 -3.16
C ILE A 351 23.03 10.65 -3.44
N LYS A 352 22.25 11.34 -2.61
CA LYS A 352 20.79 11.46 -2.72
C LYS A 352 20.43 12.91 -3.08
N ARG A 353 19.63 13.10 -4.14
CA ARG A 353 19.13 14.41 -4.59
C ARG A 353 17.61 14.36 -4.70
N TYR A 354 16.93 15.14 -3.90
CA TYR A 354 15.47 15.21 -3.86
C TYR A 354 14.96 16.31 -4.79
N PRO A 355 13.86 16.14 -5.53
CA PRO A 355 13.27 17.17 -6.40
C PRO A 355 12.87 18.43 -5.63
N ASN A 356 12.48 18.26 -4.35
CA ASN A 356 12.16 19.34 -3.42
C ASN A 356 12.95 19.12 -2.13
N PRO A 357 14.22 19.56 -2.08
CA PRO A 357 15.17 19.03 -1.10
C PRO A 357 14.87 19.43 0.34
N LEU A 358 14.39 20.67 0.62
CA LEU A 358 14.13 21.15 1.98
C LEU A 358 15.18 20.66 3.02
N GLY A 359 16.45 20.62 2.62
CA GLY A 359 17.55 20.12 3.43
C GLY A 359 17.69 18.58 3.47
N GLN A 360 17.02 17.84 2.60
CA GLN A 360 17.04 16.36 2.57
C GLN A 360 18.13 15.78 1.66
N ASN A 361 18.72 16.58 0.75
CA ASN A 361 19.87 16.08 -0.03
C ASN A 361 20.94 15.56 0.91
N ALA A 362 21.55 14.46 0.56
CA ALA A 362 22.48 13.80 1.46
C ALA A 362 23.59 13.08 0.72
N VAL A 363 24.68 12.89 1.45
CA VAL A 363 25.71 11.90 1.17
C VAL A 363 25.60 10.81 2.23
N ASP A 364 25.60 9.56 1.80
CA ASP A 364 25.32 8.40 2.64
C ASP A 364 26.40 7.33 2.42
N PRO A 365 27.58 7.46 3.06
CA PRO A 365 28.58 6.40 3.08
C PRO A 365 28.05 5.18 3.86
N ARG A 366 28.27 4.02 3.30
CA ARG A 366 27.80 2.75 3.80
C ARG A 366 28.91 1.72 3.78
N VAL A 367 28.86 0.78 4.72
CA VAL A 367 29.71 -0.41 4.73
C VAL A 367 28.85 -1.62 5.06
N GLY A 368 29.09 -2.71 4.37
CA GLY A 368 28.27 -3.90 4.58
C GLY A 368 28.97 -5.20 4.26
N VAL A 369 28.30 -6.27 4.67
CA VAL A 369 28.69 -7.66 4.44
C VAL A 369 27.50 -8.41 3.84
N ARG A 370 27.77 -9.27 2.86
CA ARG A 370 26.81 -10.21 2.28
C ARG A 370 27.40 -11.61 2.35
N PHE A 371 26.65 -12.52 2.93
CA PHE A 371 26.92 -13.95 2.87
C PHE A 371 25.93 -14.57 1.90
N ARG A 372 26.40 -15.47 1.03
CA ARG A 372 25.53 -16.24 0.14
C ARG A 372 25.94 -17.69 0.09
N GLN A 373 24.95 -18.56 0.27
CA GLN A 373 25.05 -20.01 0.13
C GLN A 373 24.15 -20.48 -1.00
N LEU A 374 24.71 -21.18 -1.99
CA LEU A 374 23.92 -21.93 -2.96
C LEU A 374 23.41 -23.22 -2.33
N VAL A 375 22.14 -23.54 -2.56
CA VAL A 375 21.47 -24.73 -2.02
C VAL A 375 20.89 -25.52 -3.19
N GLY A 376 21.32 -26.77 -3.31
CA GLY A 376 20.98 -27.60 -4.47
C GLY A 376 21.52 -27.00 -5.78
N ALA A 377 20.88 -27.36 -6.90
CA ALA A 377 21.35 -26.96 -8.24
C ALA A 377 21.10 -25.46 -8.56
N ARG A 378 20.09 -24.82 -7.99
CA ARG A 378 19.65 -23.47 -8.37
C ARG A 378 19.07 -22.65 -7.22
N GLY A 379 18.96 -23.19 -6.01
CA GLY A 379 18.52 -22.47 -4.84
C GLY A 379 19.64 -21.60 -4.25
N SER A 380 19.29 -20.61 -3.45
CA SER A 380 20.24 -19.81 -2.69
C SER A 380 19.62 -19.24 -1.42
N VAL A 381 20.44 -19.08 -0.40
CA VAL A 381 20.16 -18.34 0.83
C VAL A 381 21.18 -17.21 0.93
N GLY A 382 20.72 -16.01 1.27
CA GLY A 382 21.54 -14.84 1.48
C GLY A 382 21.30 -14.23 2.86
N LEU A 383 22.37 -13.66 3.45
CA LEU A 383 22.31 -12.82 4.64
C LEU A 383 23.04 -11.52 4.34
N THR A 384 22.50 -10.41 4.82
CA THR A 384 23.10 -9.08 4.62
C THR A 384 23.10 -8.31 5.93
N GLY A 385 24.21 -7.65 6.21
CA GLY A 385 24.34 -6.66 7.27
C GLY A 385 24.96 -5.38 6.71
N ARG A 386 24.44 -4.20 7.08
CA ARG A 386 24.94 -2.92 6.60
C ARG A 386 24.82 -1.85 7.67
N TYR A 387 25.84 -1.04 7.77
CA TYR A 387 25.86 0.23 8.50
C TYR A 387 25.80 1.38 7.53
N GLU A 388 25.05 2.45 7.84
CA GLU A 388 24.89 3.64 7.01
C GLU A 388 24.99 4.92 7.86
N TYR A 389 25.62 5.96 7.30
CA TYR A 389 25.70 7.29 7.88
C TYR A 389 25.17 8.33 6.88
N ASN A 390 23.89 8.65 6.96
CA ASN A 390 23.25 9.62 6.08
C ASN A 390 23.54 11.04 6.57
N ARG A 391 24.46 11.72 5.92
CA ARG A 391 24.79 13.13 6.18
C ARG A 391 23.99 14.00 5.23
N ALA A 392 22.92 14.62 5.72
CA ALA A 392 22.05 15.49 4.94
C ALA A 392 22.47 16.97 5.04
N ASP A 393 22.03 17.81 4.07
CA ASP A 393 22.25 19.27 4.06
C ASP A 393 21.73 19.91 5.34
N SER A 394 20.61 19.41 5.89
CA SER A 394 20.11 19.78 7.22
C SER A 394 20.39 18.66 8.23
N THR A 395 20.95 19.00 9.37
CA THR A 395 21.22 18.07 10.48
C THR A 395 19.96 17.32 10.93
N ARG A 396 18.78 17.95 10.78
CA ARG A 396 17.48 17.37 11.06
C ARG A 396 17.19 16.09 10.26
N HIS A 397 17.81 15.90 9.09
CA HIS A 397 17.68 14.74 8.23
C HIS A 397 18.90 13.80 8.28
N THR A 398 19.88 14.16 9.10
CA THR A 398 21.08 13.34 9.33
C THR A 398 20.77 12.21 10.31
N TYR A 399 21.17 10.98 9.97
CA TYR A 399 20.96 9.80 10.82
C TYR A 399 22.07 8.77 10.65
N VAL A 400 22.18 7.92 11.64
CA VAL A 400 22.93 6.66 11.61
C VAL A 400 21.94 5.51 11.48
N GLY A 401 22.24 4.54 10.64
CA GLY A 401 21.38 3.40 10.40
C GLY A 401 22.09 2.05 10.39
N TRP A 402 21.32 1.01 10.72
CA TRP A 402 21.69 -0.38 10.58
C TRP A 402 20.61 -1.11 9.80
N THR A 403 21.03 -1.94 8.86
CA THR A 403 20.14 -2.79 8.09
C THR A 403 20.61 -4.22 8.18
N THR A 404 19.68 -5.12 8.48
CA THR A 404 19.90 -6.56 8.37
C THR A 404 18.88 -7.17 7.43
N GLY A 405 19.24 -8.23 6.73
CA GLY A 405 18.31 -8.89 5.81
C GLY A 405 18.69 -10.34 5.58
N ALA A 406 17.69 -11.11 5.19
CA ALA A 406 17.82 -12.47 4.73
C ALA A 406 17.02 -12.66 3.45
N ASP A 407 17.54 -13.44 2.51
CA ASP A 407 16.85 -13.82 1.29
C ASP A 407 16.98 -15.30 1.02
N ILE A 408 15.94 -15.84 0.41
CA ILE A 408 15.88 -17.21 -0.07
C ILE A 408 15.36 -17.22 -1.51
N ALA A 409 15.94 -18.01 -2.37
CA ALA A 409 15.40 -18.24 -3.69
C ALA A 409 15.50 -19.72 -4.04
N SER A 410 14.43 -20.29 -4.58
CA SER A 410 14.34 -21.69 -4.95
C SER A 410 13.64 -21.88 -6.29
N PRO A 411 14.12 -22.77 -7.15
CA PRO A 411 13.31 -23.26 -8.25
C PRO A 411 12.17 -24.10 -7.67
N MET A 412 10.99 -24.04 -8.29
CA MET A 412 9.85 -24.88 -7.92
C MET A 412 9.64 -26.02 -8.92
N TRP A 413 9.54 -25.68 -10.18
CA TRP A 413 9.38 -26.59 -11.32
C TRP A 413 10.09 -26.02 -12.54
N PRO A 414 10.14 -26.69 -13.68
CA PRO A 414 10.78 -26.15 -14.90
C PRO A 414 10.24 -24.78 -15.27
N GLY A 415 11.14 -23.79 -15.30
CA GLY A 415 10.80 -22.39 -15.57
C GLY A 415 10.16 -21.61 -14.43
N GLY A 416 9.78 -22.28 -13.31
CA GLY A 416 9.19 -21.66 -12.14
C GLY A 416 10.21 -21.37 -11.03
N ARG A 417 10.13 -20.21 -10.41
CA ARG A 417 10.98 -19.79 -9.29
C ARG A 417 10.17 -19.02 -8.26
N ILE A 418 10.45 -19.28 -7.01
CA ILE A 418 9.99 -18.47 -5.88
C ILE A 418 11.18 -17.79 -5.23
N GLY A 419 11.03 -16.53 -4.91
CA GLY A 419 11.99 -15.75 -4.14
C GLY A 419 11.33 -15.18 -2.92
N SER A 420 12.10 -15.06 -1.90
CA SER A 420 11.65 -14.59 -0.62
C SER A 420 12.78 -13.84 0.09
N SER A 421 12.53 -12.69 0.74
CA SER A 421 13.51 -12.00 1.59
C SER A 421 12.88 -11.21 2.74
N VAL A 422 13.59 -10.90 3.84
CA VAL A 422 13.18 -10.03 4.95
C VAL A 422 14.28 -9.01 5.23
N ARG A 423 13.91 -7.77 5.40
CA ARG A 423 14.82 -6.68 5.74
C ARG A 423 14.28 -5.92 6.93
N TYR A 424 15.14 -5.69 7.92
CA TYR A 424 14.86 -4.81 9.03
C TYR A 424 15.91 -3.71 9.09
N ARG A 425 15.47 -2.45 9.15
CA ARG A 425 16.34 -1.27 9.20
C ARG A 425 15.98 -0.40 10.39
N ILE A 426 16.99 0.02 11.15
CA ILE A 426 16.87 0.97 12.25
C ILE A 426 17.60 2.25 11.84
N ARG A 427 16.98 3.41 12.10
CA ARG A 427 17.58 4.74 11.91
C ARG A 427 17.47 5.52 13.21
N ARG A 428 18.57 6.19 13.59
CA ARG A 428 18.64 7.08 14.73
C ARG A 428 19.08 8.46 14.24
N TYR A 429 18.18 9.43 14.33
CA TYR A 429 18.47 10.79 13.90
C TYR A 429 19.34 11.51 14.92
N THR A 430 20.26 12.37 14.45
CA THR A 430 21.26 13.01 15.31
C THR A 430 20.76 14.29 15.97
N SER A 431 19.78 14.99 15.36
CA SER A 431 19.29 16.28 15.86
C SER A 431 17.78 16.50 15.65
N ARG A 432 17.05 15.51 15.11
CA ARG A 432 15.61 15.63 14.91
C ARG A 432 14.88 15.23 16.19
N LEU A 433 14.35 16.23 16.88
CA LEU A 433 13.54 16.02 18.07
C LEU A 433 12.09 15.71 17.68
N VAL A 434 11.46 14.90 18.50
CA VAL A 434 10.03 14.54 18.47
C VAL A 434 9.46 14.90 19.82
N ASP A 435 8.41 15.71 19.81
CA ASP A 435 7.65 16.07 21.00
C ASP A 435 6.69 14.93 21.36
N LEU A 436 6.86 14.36 22.55
CA LEU A 436 5.98 13.34 23.13
C LEU A 436 5.00 13.95 24.15
N GLY A 437 4.84 15.26 24.15
CA GLY A 437 3.92 16.01 25.02
C GLY A 437 4.55 16.50 26.31
N THR A 438 5.39 15.70 26.97
CA THR A 438 6.11 16.08 28.21
C THR A 438 7.60 16.18 28.04
N THR A 439 8.16 15.55 27.01
CA THR A 439 9.60 15.49 26.73
C THR A 439 9.86 15.49 25.24
N GLU A 440 10.95 16.11 24.83
CA GLU A 440 11.49 16.01 23.48
C GLU A 440 12.54 14.90 23.44
N VAL A 441 12.43 13.99 22.49
CA VAL A 441 13.38 12.90 22.29
C VAL A 441 13.86 12.84 20.84
N LEU A 442 15.06 12.33 20.64
CA LEU A 442 15.57 12.12 19.27
C LEU A 442 14.73 11.09 18.52
N ARG A 443 14.42 11.41 17.28
CA ARG A 443 13.67 10.53 16.39
C ARG A 443 14.41 9.21 16.16
N ARG A 444 13.65 8.11 16.24
CA ARG A 444 14.09 6.74 15.92
C ARG A 444 13.05 6.09 15.03
N ASP A 445 13.50 5.49 13.96
CA ASP A 445 12.66 4.77 13.01
C ASP A 445 13.08 3.30 12.94
N GLY A 446 12.09 2.42 12.81
CA GLY A 446 12.23 1.01 12.45
C GLY A 446 11.45 0.72 11.19
N ASP A 447 12.04 0.00 10.24
CA ASP A 447 11.44 -0.31 8.96
C ASP A 447 11.59 -1.80 8.67
N LEU A 448 10.48 -2.54 8.75
CA LEU A 448 10.40 -3.94 8.40
C LEU A 448 9.78 -4.08 7.01
N VAL A 449 10.54 -4.62 6.09
CA VAL A 449 10.05 -4.94 4.75
C VAL A 449 10.06 -6.45 4.56
N ALA A 450 8.91 -7.00 4.16
CA ALA A 450 8.73 -8.40 3.86
C ALA A 450 8.14 -8.55 2.45
N SER A 451 8.63 -9.48 1.60
CA SER A 451 8.00 -9.76 0.31
C SER A 451 8.22 -11.18 -0.23
N VAL A 452 7.35 -11.60 -1.14
CA VAL A 452 7.42 -12.86 -1.87
C VAL A 452 7.29 -12.55 -3.35
N THR A 453 8.08 -13.20 -4.18
CA THR A 453 7.99 -13.11 -5.63
C THR A 453 7.92 -14.50 -6.21
N TRP A 454 6.94 -14.75 -7.05
CA TRP A 454 6.87 -15.91 -7.91
C TRP A 454 7.09 -15.47 -9.36
N GLN A 455 7.88 -16.25 -10.10
CA GLN A 455 8.18 -16.00 -11.51
C GLN A 455 8.03 -17.31 -12.28
N GLN A 456 7.45 -17.25 -13.46
CA GLN A 456 7.28 -18.37 -14.37
C GLN A 456 7.67 -17.96 -15.79
N ALA A 457 8.68 -18.62 -16.32
CA ALA A 457 8.98 -18.53 -17.74
C ALA A 457 7.89 -19.26 -18.54
N LEU A 458 7.31 -18.54 -19.49
CA LEU A 458 6.32 -19.04 -20.44
C LEU A 458 6.99 -19.05 -21.80
N TYR A 459 7.17 -20.23 -22.37
CA TYR A 459 7.95 -20.38 -23.61
C TYR A 459 9.39 -19.84 -23.42
N ARG A 460 10.06 -19.47 -24.51
CA ARG A 460 11.48 -19.03 -24.45
C ARG A 460 11.65 -17.54 -24.17
N VAL A 461 10.60 -16.75 -24.35
CA VAL A 461 10.71 -15.28 -24.39
C VAL A 461 9.74 -14.55 -23.44
N TRP A 462 8.76 -15.23 -22.88
CA TRP A 462 7.79 -14.64 -21.98
C TRP A 462 8.02 -15.06 -20.53
N GLU A 463 7.79 -14.15 -19.62
CA GLU A 463 7.83 -14.38 -18.18
C GLU A 463 6.61 -13.73 -17.54
N VAL A 464 5.94 -14.47 -16.66
CA VAL A 464 4.91 -13.94 -15.77
C VAL A 464 5.49 -13.89 -14.36
N GLY A 465 5.24 -12.80 -13.66
CA GLY A 465 5.63 -12.61 -12.27
C GLY A 465 4.45 -12.17 -11.42
N LEU A 466 4.41 -12.65 -10.19
CA LEU A 466 3.53 -12.16 -9.13
C LEU A 466 4.40 -11.78 -7.94
N SER A 467 4.22 -10.59 -7.40
CA SER A 467 4.92 -10.18 -6.19
C SER A 467 3.97 -9.59 -5.16
N TYR A 468 4.27 -9.87 -3.91
CA TYR A 468 3.65 -9.26 -2.75
C TYR A 468 4.75 -8.66 -1.87
N ARG A 469 4.58 -7.43 -1.43
CA ARG A 469 5.45 -6.74 -0.47
C ARG A 469 4.60 -6.19 0.67
N TYR A 470 5.08 -6.40 1.86
CA TYR A 470 4.58 -5.79 3.09
C TYR A 470 5.67 -4.89 3.66
N GLU A 471 5.30 -3.68 4.06
CA GLU A 471 6.17 -2.74 4.76
C GLU A 471 5.47 -2.26 6.04
N ASN A 472 6.20 -2.30 7.15
CA ASN A 472 5.77 -1.77 8.43
C ASN A 472 6.82 -0.79 8.94
N TYR A 473 6.51 0.48 8.77
CA TYR A 473 7.36 1.57 9.21
C TYR A 473 6.89 2.08 10.56
N GLN A 474 7.73 1.95 11.58
CA GLN A 474 7.50 2.38 12.95
C GLN A 474 8.40 3.57 13.27
N SER A 475 7.90 4.52 14.04
CA SER A 475 8.64 5.69 14.44
C SER A 475 8.14 6.18 15.80
N ASN A 476 9.02 6.76 16.63
CA ASN A 476 8.55 7.52 17.78
C ASN A 476 7.91 8.86 17.37
N ASP A 477 8.02 9.28 16.08
CA ASP A 477 7.17 10.29 15.45
C ASP A 477 5.97 9.57 14.79
N THR A 478 4.87 9.41 15.51
CA THR A 478 3.68 8.66 15.05
C THR A 478 3.08 9.19 13.75
N ARG A 479 3.37 10.47 13.37
CA ARG A 479 3.00 11.04 12.07
C ARG A 479 3.73 10.41 10.90
N LYS A 480 4.71 9.56 11.16
CA LYS A 480 5.53 8.87 10.17
C LYS A 480 5.28 7.36 10.13
N GLU A 481 4.51 6.83 11.06
CA GLU A 481 4.16 5.42 11.05
C GLU A 481 3.21 5.10 9.92
N PHE A 482 3.48 4.00 9.22
CA PHE A 482 2.57 3.48 8.21
C PHE A 482 2.75 1.98 8.02
N ARG A 483 1.76 1.37 7.41
CA ARG A 483 1.80 0.01 6.88
C ARG A 483 1.41 0.06 5.42
N GLU A 484 2.07 -0.77 4.63
CA GLU A 484 1.83 -0.85 3.20
C GLU A 484 1.72 -2.31 2.77
N HIS A 485 0.78 -2.57 1.90
CA HIS A 485 0.66 -3.81 1.14
C HIS A 485 0.73 -3.46 -0.34
N LEU A 486 1.70 -4.02 -1.02
CA LEU A 486 1.88 -3.83 -2.45
C LEU A 486 1.79 -5.19 -3.15
N VAL A 487 0.87 -5.30 -4.07
CA VAL A 487 0.72 -6.48 -4.94
C VAL A 487 1.02 -6.07 -6.37
N SER A 488 1.83 -6.83 -7.07
CA SER A 488 2.02 -6.58 -8.51
C SER A 488 1.99 -7.87 -9.31
N MET A 489 1.37 -7.79 -10.48
CA MET A 489 1.41 -8.83 -11.51
C MET A 489 2.12 -8.27 -12.72
N THR A 490 3.14 -8.96 -13.21
CA THR A 490 3.98 -8.52 -14.32
C THR A 490 3.97 -9.53 -15.45
N LEU A 491 3.81 -9.06 -16.67
CA LEU A 491 4.09 -9.82 -17.89
C LEU A 491 5.30 -9.19 -18.56
N ARG A 492 6.34 -9.97 -18.84
CA ARG A 492 7.59 -9.51 -19.45
C ARG A 492 7.89 -10.31 -20.72
N ARG A 493 8.39 -9.64 -21.73
CA ARG A 493 8.92 -10.25 -22.93
C ARG A 493 10.41 -9.93 -23.08
N TRP A 494 11.19 -10.95 -23.36
CA TRP A 494 12.63 -10.87 -23.64
C TRP A 494 12.89 -10.96 -25.14
N TRP A 495 13.95 -10.27 -25.58
CA TRP A 495 14.38 -10.22 -26.98
C TRP A 495 15.84 -10.65 -27.13
#